data_d4a2ec97c6c2fc7f18262a4ea53430fb
#
_entry.id   d4a2ec97c6c2fc7f18262a4ea53430fb
#
_cell.length_a   1.000
_cell.length_b   1.000
_cell.length_c   1.000
_cell.angle_alpha   90.00
_cell.angle_beta   90.00
_cell.angle_gamma   90.00
#
_symmetry.space_group_name_H-M   'P 1'
#
loop_
_entity.id
_entity.type
_entity.pdbx_description
1 polymer ?
#
loop_
_entity_poly.entity_id
_entity_poly.type
_entity_poly.pdbx_seq_one_letter_code
_entity_poly.pdbx_strand_id
1 'polypeptide(L)'
;MKKLRTPMLILLCLGSLAALAATTALLYYWQHPIFGEPPKGERLTRITASPNYVDGAFRNQIETPMLTTDESRLSLMWRNFRGKRPETRPPQPLPTIKTDLRALDLAQDLVIWLGHSSYYVQLGGRRILIDPIFNDHASPFSWVNRTFAGTDLYTAADLPDIDVLIITHDHYDHLDYKTARALRPKVTTIVTALGVGAHLEAWGYDDYRINELDWGEVFRVSGTNRNSESSRNRSERTGKSTGKPALEIISTPGRHFSGRTFKRSQTLWMGLVLHTPTRRLFFSGDTGYGPHFAQIGAQYGPFDWVTLDTGQYNPRWAFMHMQPEEAVQAAEDLRARAYTPGHVGRFTISDHDWDEPFKRVSAASEGRSYALWTPEIGRPVYLDGRYQHFSPWWETVTKVEEAAGRDDE
;
A
#
# COMPACT_ATOMS: atom_id res chain seq x y z
N MET A 1 55.83 18.73 26.75
CA MET A 1 54.60 19.13 26.02
C MET A 1 54.59 18.80 24.51
N LYS A 2 55.70 18.50 23.82
CA LYS A 2 55.73 18.16 22.37
C LYS A 2 55.28 16.72 22.01
N LYS A 3 55.40 15.74 22.93
CA LYS A 3 55.10 14.32 22.65
C LYS A 3 53.57 13.94 22.53
N LEU A 4 52.65 14.80 23.00
CA LEU A 4 51.21 14.52 22.92
C LEU A 4 50.54 15.08 21.63
N ARG A 5 51.19 15.95 20.88
CA ARG A 5 50.63 16.61 19.70
C ARG A 5 50.53 15.67 18.46
N THR A 6 51.53 14.84 18.27
CA THR A 6 51.58 13.92 17.10
C THR A 6 50.48 12.83 17.13
N PRO A 7 50.29 12.08 18.25
CA PRO A 7 49.22 11.08 18.30
C PRO A 7 47.81 11.72 18.21
N MET A 8 47.64 12.91 18.80
CA MET A 8 46.37 13.64 18.67
C MET A 8 46.09 14.09 17.24
N LEU A 9 47.10 14.53 16.50
CA LEU A 9 46.99 14.90 15.10
C LEU A 9 46.61 13.68 14.21
N ILE A 10 47.25 12.53 14.48
CA ILE A 10 46.94 11.26 13.78
C ILE A 10 45.51 10.84 14.07
N LEU A 11 45.03 10.90 15.30
CA LEU A 11 43.66 10.58 15.66
C LEU A 11 42.65 11.52 14.97
N LEU A 12 42.94 12.83 14.89
CA LEU A 12 42.13 13.80 14.19
C LEU A 12 42.06 13.51 12.66
N CYS A 13 43.21 13.18 12.06
CA CYS A 13 43.26 12.81 10.64
C CYS A 13 42.48 11.52 10.36
N LEU A 14 42.62 10.49 11.20
CA LEU A 14 41.87 9.24 11.05
C LEU A 14 40.35 9.47 11.24
N GLY A 15 39.98 10.28 12.24
CA GLY A 15 38.59 10.67 12.46
C GLY A 15 38.00 11.44 11.26
N SER A 16 38.75 12.37 10.68
CA SER A 16 38.35 13.13 9.49
C SER A 16 38.22 12.23 8.24
N LEU A 17 39.15 11.30 8.05
CA LEU A 17 39.06 10.31 6.96
C LEU A 17 37.87 9.39 7.13
N ALA A 18 37.61 8.90 8.32
CA ALA A 18 36.42 8.07 8.61
C ALA A 18 35.13 8.84 8.37
N ALA A 19 35.05 10.10 8.82
CA ALA A 19 33.89 10.97 8.58
C ALA A 19 33.70 11.24 7.08
N LEU A 20 34.76 11.51 6.33
CA LEU A 20 34.70 11.70 4.87
C LEU A 20 34.24 10.43 4.17
N ALA A 21 34.78 9.28 4.53
CA ALA A 21 34.37 7.98 3.96
C ALA A 21 32.89 7.70 4.27
N ALA A 22 32.44 7.92 5.51
CA ALA A 22 31.04 7.74 5.90
C ALA A 22 30.11 8.70 5.13
N THR A 23 30.50 9.97 5.00
CA THR A 23 29.73 10.97 4.23
C THR A 23 29.68 10.59 2.75
N THR A 24 30.77 10.14 2.15
CA THR A 24 30.81 9.71 0.75
C THR A 24 29.94 8.47 0.54
N ALA A 25 30.02 7.49 1.43
CA ALA A 25 29.17 6.30 1.40
C ALA A 25 27.68 6.66 1.53
N LEU A 26 27.34 7.60 2.41
CA LEU A 26 25.98 8.10 2.59
C LEU A 26 25.49 8.82 1.33
N LEU A 27 26.27 9.72 0.75
CA LEU A 27 25.93 10.43 -0.49
C LEU A 27 25.77 9.46 -1.66
N TYR A 28 26.64 8.46 -1.78
CA TYR A 28 26.52 7.40 -2.78
C TYR A 28 25.24 6.57 -2.56
N TYR A 29 24.94 6.23 -1.31
CA TYR A 29 23.71 5.50 -0.96
C TYR A 29 22.45 6.30 -1.33
N TRP A 30 22.42 7.62 -1.09
CA TRP A 30 21.30 8.48 -1.48
C TRP A 30 21.07 8.60 -2.99
N GLN A 31 22.05 8.21 -3.81
CA GLN A 31 21.89 8.11 -5.27
C GLN A 31 21.31 6.75 -5.70
N HIS A 32 21.08 5.84 -4.76
CA HIS A 32 20.53 4.53 -5.08
C HIS A 32 19.09 4.66 -5.63
N PRO A 33 18.76 3.98 -6.75
CA PRO A 33 17.44 4.09 -7.40
C PRO A 33 16.25 3.78 -6.49
N ILE A 34 16.45 3.09 -5.36
CA ILE A 34 15.39 2.81 -4.37
C ILE A 34 14.70 4.08 -3.86
N PHE A 35 15.39 5.22 -3.85
CA PHE A 35 14.81 6.50 -3.43
C PHE A 35 13.91 7.12 -4.51
N GLY A 36 13.93 6.56 -5.73
CA GLY A 36 13.14 7.04 -6.85
C GLY A 36 13.67 8.35 -7.43
N GLU A 37 12.89 8.94 -8.34
CA GLU A 37 13.19 10.21 -8.98
C GLU A 37 12.03 11.20 -8.79
N PRO A 38 12.32 12.48 -8.55
CA PRO A 38 11.28 13.49 -8.48
C PRO A 38 10.65 13.74 -9.86
N PRO A 39 9.35 14.10 -9.93
CA PRO A 39 8.70 14.48 -11.18
C PRO A 39 9.39 15.64 -11.87
N LYS A 40 9.53 15.59 -13.21
CA LYS A 40 10.18 16.60 -14.05
C LYS A 40 9.36 16.81 -15.35
N GLY A 41 9.68 17.88 -16.10
CA GLY A 41 9.13 18.15 -17.42
C GLY A 41 7.60 18.22 -17.45
N GLU A 42 6.95 17.57 -18.42
CA GLU A 42 5.49 17.60 -18.60
C GLU A 42 4.75 17.07 -17.39
N ARG A 43 5.29 16.06 -16.69
CA ARG A 43 4.71 15.52 -15.46
C ARG A 43 4.66 16.59 -14.36
N LEU A 44 5.75 17.33 -14.16
CA LEU A 44 5.77 18.43 -13.18
C LEU A 44 4.79 19.55 -13.59
N THR A 45 4.68 19.86 -14.88
CA THR A 45 3.70 20.82 -15.38
C THR A 45 2.26 20.36 -15.05
N ARG A 46 1.95 19.10 -15.23
CA ARG A 46 0.65 18.54 -14.87
C ARG A 46 0.40 18.59 -13.34
N ILE A 47 1.41 18.28 -12.53
CA ILE A 47 1.35 18.40 -11.06
C ILE A 47 1.04 19.82 -10.64
N THR A 48 1.77 20.80 -11.17
CA THR A 48 1.58 22.22 -10.82
C THR A 48 0.24 22.80 -11.30
N ALA A 49 -0.40 22.17 -12.27
CA ALA A 49 -1.75 22.52 -12.73
C ALA A 49 -2.87 21.84 -11.90
N SER A 50 -2.54 20.87 -11.04
CA SER A 50 -3.51 20.22 -10.17
C SER A 50 -4.06 21.18 -9.12
N PRO A 51 -5.39 21.22 -8.88
CA PRO A 51 -5.97 22.00 -7.80
C PRO A 51 -5.57 21.47 -6.40
N ASN A 52 -5.07 20.24 -6.33
CA ASN A 52 -4.62 19.60 -5.10
C ASN A 52 -3.15 19.89 -4.75
N TYR A 53 -2.40 20.58 -5.66
CA TYR A 53 -1.00 20.94 -5.48
C TYR A 53 -0.88 22.43 -5.13
N VAL A 54 -0.70 22.72 -3.84
CA VAL A 54 -0.69 24.09 -3.30
C VAL A 54 0.61 24.35 -2.54
N ASP A 55 1.23 25.51 -2.74
CA ASP A 55 2.49 25.91 -2.08
C ASP A 55 3.61 24.87 -2.22
N GLY A 56 3.76 24.31 -3.42
CA GLY A 56 4.85 23.40 -3.73
C GLY A 56 4.70 21.97 -3.17
N ALA A 57 3.49 21.56 -2.76
CA ALA A 57 3.18 20.20 -2.29
C ALA A 57 1.70 19.86 -2.49
N PHE A 58 1.39 18.58 -2.66
CA PHE A 58 0.02 18.10 -2.58
C PHE A 58 -0.55 18.28 -1.18
N ARG A 59 -1.83 18.62 -1.09
CA ARG A 59 -2.55 18.89 0.16
C ARG A 59 -3.78 18.01 0.28
N ASN A 60 -4.09 17.58 1.50
CA ASN A 60 -5.37 16.94 1.82
C ASN A 60 -6.53 17.92 1.67
N GLN A 61 -7.71 17.43 1.32
CA GLN A 61 -8.93 18.25 1.18
C GLN A 61 -9.37 18.88 2.51
N ILE A 62 -8.96 18.30 3.64
CA ILE A 62 -9.20 18.83 4.98
C ILE A 62 -7.86 18.96 5.70
N GLU A 63 -7.78 19.86 6.66
CA GLU A 63 -6.59 20.03 7.48
C GLU A 63 -6.17 18.71 8.12
N THR A 64 -4.91 18.33 7.92
CA THR A 64 -4.39 17.04 8.32
C THR A 64 -2.97 17.22 8.89
N PRO A 65 -2.87 17.58 10.17
CA PRO A 65 -1.57 17.65 10.84
C PRO A 65 -0.90 16.27 10.83
N MET A 66 0.37 16.24 10.44
CA MET A 66 1.13 14.98 10.40
C MET A 66 1.42 14.41 11.79
N LEU A 67 1.52 15.28 12.79
CA LEU A 67 1.66 14.90 14.19
C LEU A 67 0.51 15.53 14.96
N THR A 68 -0.13 14.73 15.79
CA THR A 68 -1.30 15.11 16.58
C THR A 68 -1.00 15.24 18.08
N THR A 69 0.28 15.19 18.46
CA THR A 69 0.75 15.28 19.84
C THR A 69 2.01 16.11 19.93
N ASP A 70 2.09 16.97 20.95
CA ASP A 70 3.28 17.75 21.32
C ASP A 70 4.26 16.95 22.20
N GLU A 71 4.03 15.64 22.37
CA GLU A 71 4.84 14.79 23.23
C GLU A 71 6.29 14.76 22.75
N SER A 72 7.22 15.12 23.63
CA SER A 72 8.64 15.15 23.30
C SER A 72 9.19 13.73 23.05
N ARG A 73 10.25 13.61 22.22
CA ARG A 73 10.94 12.33 21.98
C ARG A 73 11.45 11.67 23.27
N LEU A 74 11.84 12.47 24.24
CA LEU A 74 12.32 11.99 25.58
C LEU A 74 11.16 11.40 26.37
N SER A 75 9.98 12.04 26.38
CA SER A 75 8.78 11.54 27.00
C SER A 75 8.37 10.19 26.41
N LEU A 76 8.40 10.06 25.07
CA LEU A 76 8.12 8.82 24.35
C LEU A 76 9.11 7.69 24.72
N MET A 77 10.42 8.00 24.74
CA MET A 77 11.42 7.02 25.18
C MET A 77 11.19 6.56 26.62
N TRP A 78 10.83 7.48 27.52
CA TRP A 78 10.57 7.19 28.93
C TRP A 78 9.31 6.35 29.11
N ARG A 79 8.23 6.65 28.38
CA ARG A 79 7.00 5.85 28.38
C ARG A 79 7.26 4.43 27.86
N ASN A 80 7.94 4.31 26.74
CA ASN A 80 8.31 2.99 26.17
C ASN A 80 9.24 2.18 27.07
N PHE A 81 10.02 2.84 27.91
CA PHE A 81 10.88 2.17 28.89
C PHE A 81 10.07 1.64 30.10
N ARG A 82 8.99 2.31 30.51
CA ARG A 82 8.18 1.95 31.67
C ARG A 82 6.91 1.17 31.37
N GLY A 83 6.40 1.24 30.15
CA GLY A 83 5.18 0.53 29.72
C GLY A 83 5.43 -0.91 29.30
N LYS A 84 4.35 -1.73 29.29
CA LYS A 84 4.36 -3.01 28.57
C LYS A 84 4.59 -2.67 27.10
N ARG A 85 5.60 -3.25 26.50
CA ARG A 85 5.84 -3.07 25.04
C ARG A 85 4.79 -3.85 24.27
N PRO A 86 4.18 -3.26 23.24
CA PRO A 86 3.30 -3.99 22.36
C PRO A 86 4.02 -5.19 21.71
N GLU A 87 3.29 -6.26 21.48
CA GLU A 87 3.75 -7.39 20.67
C GLU A 87 3.57 -7.05 19.18
N THR A 88 4.44 -6.17 18.68
CA THR A 88 4.31 -5.64 17.32
C THR A 88 4.55 -6.68 16.21
N ARG A 89 5.00 -7.86 16.55
CA ARG A 89 5.24 -8.98 15.63
C ARG A 89 4.61 -10.27 16.16
N PRO A 90 4.02 -11.10 15.26
CA PRO A 90 3.48 -12.40 15.68
C PRO A 90 4.59 -13.31 16.21
N PRO A 91 4.32 -14.09 17.30
CA PRO A 91 5.28 -15.00 17.91
C PRO A 91 5.56 -16.23 17.02
N GLN A 92 4.63 -16.59 16.14
CA GLN A 92 4.69 -17.73 15.23
C GLN A 92 4.51 -17.25 13.77
N PRO A 93 4.93 -18.03 12.76
CA PRO A 93 4.59 -17.76 11.38
C PRO A 93 3.07 -17.66 11.19
N LEU A 94 2.62 -16.62 10.47
CA LEU A 94 1.19 -16.47 10.19
C LEU A 94 0.68 -17.59 9.27
N PRO A 95 -0.56 -18.07 9.46
CA PRO A 95 -1.18 -19.01 8.54
C PRO A 95 -1.42 -18.33 7.19
N THR A 96 -1.02 -19.00 6.11
CA THR A 96 -1.11 -18.49 4.75
C THR A 96 -1.51 -19.61 3.79
N ILE A 97 -2.12 -19.26 2.66
CA ILE A 97 -2.54 -20.20 1.62
C ILE A 97 -1.88 -19.81 0.30
N LYS A 98 -0.93 -20.62 -0.18
CA LYS A 98 -0.32 -20.34 -1.49
C LYS A 98 -1.23 -20.82 -2.61
N THR A 99 -2.07 -19.93 -3.13
CA THR A 99 -2.88 -20.17 -4.32
C THR A 99 -2.03 -20.05 -5.58
N ASP A 100 -2.15 -20.99 -6.52
CA ASP A 100 -1.54 -20.87 -7.84
C ASP A 100 -2.32 -19.84 -8.68
N LEU A 101 -1.78 -18.62 -8.74
CA LEU A 101 -2.40 -17.48 -9.45
C LEU A 101 -2.50 -17.69 -10.97
N ARG A 102 -1.70 -18.62 -11.54
CA ARG A 102 -1.71 -18.92 -12.97
C ARG A 102 -2.80 -19.91 -13.34
N ALA A 103 -3.18 -20.79 -12.40
CA ALA A 103 -4.21 -21.78 -12.61
C ALA A 103 -5.63 -21.25 -12.40
N LEU A 104 -5.79 -20.01 -11.89
CA LEU A 104 -7.09 -19.41 -11.66
C LEU A 104 -7.85 -19.17 -12.98
N ASP A 105 -9.12 -19.57 -13.00
CA ASP A 105 -10.03 -19.26 -14.10
C ASP A 105 -10.29 -17.73 -14.17
N LEU A 106 -9.86 -17.11 -15.27
CA LEU A 106 -9.97 -15.67 -15.47
C LEU A 106 -11.42 -15.18 -15.63
N ALA A 107 -12.37 -16.08 -15.86
CA ALA A 107 -13.79 -15.74 -15.91
C ALA A 107 -14.38 -15.45 -14.52
N GLN A 108 -13.68 -15.86 -13.44
CA GLN A 108 -14.13 -15.65 -12.07
C GLN A 108 -13.65 -14.29 -11.56
N ASP A 109 -14.59 -13.46 -11.08
CA ASP A 109 -14.26 -12.25 -10.33
C ASP A 109 -13.86 -12.64 -8.88
N LEU A 110 -12.65 -12.28 -8.49
CA LEU A 110 -12.10 -12.59 -7.17
C LEU A 110 -11.04 -11.60 -6.73
N VAL A 111 -10.79 -11.56 -5.43
CA VAL A 111 -9.68 -10.83 -4.81
C VAL A 111 -8.84 -11.79 -3.99
N ILE A 112 -7.53 -11.65 -4.03
CA ILE A 112 -6.59 -12.34 -3.15
C ILE A 112 -5.75 -11.29 -2.44
N TRP A 113 -5.85 -11.25 -1.12
CA TRP A 113 -4.99 -10.44 -0.29
C TRP A 113 -3.60 -11.07 -0.20
N LEU A 114 -2.56 -10.32 -0.60
CA LEU A 114 -1.17 -10.78 -0.60
C LEU A 114 -0.39 -10.33 0.66
N GLY A 115 -1.12 -9.79 1.64
CA GLY A 115 -0.58 -9.18 2.86
C GLY A 115 -0.38 -7.67 2.74
N HIS A 116 -0.48 -6.97 3.86
CA HIS A 116 -0.45 -5.50 3.95
C HIS A 116 -1.49 -4.85 3.04
N SER A 117 -1.06 -3.97 2.14
CA SER A 117 -1.92 -3.32 1.12
C SER A 117 -1.77 -3.92 -0.27
N SER A 118 -1.20 -5.12 -0.38
CA SER A 118 -0.98 -5.80 -1.66
C SER A 118 -2.15 -6.70 -2.03
N TYR A 119 -2.67 -6.58 -3.26
CA TYR A 119 -3.80 -7.37 -3.74
C TYR A 119 -3.60 -7.84 -5.17
N TYR A 120 -3.96 -9.11 -5.43
CA TYR A 120 -4.20 -9.65 -6.76
C TYR A 120 -5.71 -9.72 -6.98
N VAL A 121 -6.18 -9.15 -8.09
CA VAL A 121 -7.61 -9.06 -8.41
C VAL A 121 -7.87 -9.61 -9.80
N GLN A 122 -8.85 -10.50 -9.94
CA GLN A 122 -9.46 -10.82 -11.22
C GLN A 122 -10.82 -10.12 -11.29
N LEU A 123 -11.02 -9.27 -12.29
CA LEU A 123 -12.24 -8.51 -12.43
C LEU A 123 -12.55 -8.23 -13.90
N GLY A 124 -13.72 -8.63 -14.36
CA GLY A 124 -14.16 -8.44 -15.75
C GLY A 124 -13.18 -9.05 -16.76
N GLY A 125 -12.63 -10.22 -16.48
CA GLY A 125 -11.65 -10.91 -17.32
C GLY A 125 -10.27 -10.24 -17.37
N ARG A 126 -9.92 -9.42 -16.38
CA ARG A 126 -8.61 -8.75 -16.25
C ARG A 126 -7.88 -9.18 -14.99
N ARG A 127 -6.56 -9.24 -15.06
CA ARG A 127 -5.64 -9.43 -13.93
C ARG A 127 -5.08 -8.08 -13.51
N ILE A 128 -5.41 -7.68 -12.30
CA ILE A 128 -5.02 -6.39 -11.72
C ILE A 128 -4.15 -6.69 -10.50
N LEU A 129 -3.07 -5.96 -10.35
CA LEU A 129 -2.18 -6.06 -9.20
C LEU A 129 -2.09 -4.68 -8.54
N ILE A 130 -2.31 -4.60 -7.24
CA ILE A 130 -2.37 -3.34 -6.49
C ILE A 130 -1.29 -3.36 -5.42
N ASP A 131 -0.46 -2.33 -5.36
CA ASP A 131 0.61 -2.06 -4.37
C ASP A 131 1.43 -3.32 -4.02
N PRO A 132 1.99 -4.07 -5.00
CA PRO A 132 2.65 -5.32 -4.72
C PRO A 132 4.01 -5.11 -4.05
N ILE A 133 4.22 -5.75 -2.90
CA ILE A 133 5.50 -5.83 -2.22
C ILE A 133 5.89 -7.31 -2.09
N PHE A 134 6.91 -7.75 -2.83
CA PHE A 134 7.44 -9.12 -2.76
C PHE A 134 8.81 -9.19 -2.11
N ASN A 135 9.29 -8.06 -1.61
CA ASN A 135 10.51 -7.97 -0.84
C ASN A 135 10.25 -8.31 0.63
N ASP A 136 11.29 -8.73 1.36
CA ASP A 136 11.22 -9.11 2.78
C ASP A 136 11.24 -7.90 3.74
N HIS A 137 11.18 -6.67 3.22
CA HIS A 137 11.14 -5.44 3.99
C HIS A 137 10.47 -4.31 3.19
N ALA A 138 9.83 -3.41 3.88
CA ALA A 138 9.16 -2.21 3.33
C ALA A 138 9.92 -0.94 3.71
N SER A 139 11.19 -0.85 3.31
CA SER A 139 12.09 0.24 3.67
C SER A 139 13.28 0.28 2.70
N PRO A 140 13.99 1.42 2.55
CA PRO A 140 15.29 1.42 1.87
C PRO A 140 16.35 0.61 2.61
N PHE A 141 16.16 0.33 3.90
CA PHE A 141 17.09 -0.42 4.75
C PHE A 141 16.54 -1.81 5.06
N SER A 142 17.27 -2.86 4.72
CA SER A 142 16.81 -4.27 4.83
C SER A 142 16.53 -4.76 6.25
N TRP A 143 16.95 -4.03 7.26
CA TRP A 143 16.69 -4.37 8.67
C TRP A 143 15.50 -3.60 9.28
N VAL A 144 14.86 -2.70 8.50
CA VAL A 144 13.72 -1.89 8.93
C VAL A 144 12.45 -2.41 8.25
N ASN A 145 11.34 -2.46 8.98
CA ASN A 145 10.02 -2.90 8.51
C ASN A 145 10.07 -4.25 7.79
N ARG A 146 10.68 -5.25 8.45
CA ARG A 146 10.76 -6.61 7.91
C ARG A 146 9.40 -7.30 7.97
N THR A 147 9.15 -8.17 7.00
CA THR A 147 7.95 -9.01 6.94
C THR A 147 7.80 -9.90 8.17
N PHE A 148 6.56 -10.23 8.50
CA PHE A 148 6.25 -11.28 9.47
C PHE A 148 6.59 -12.65 8.88
N ALA A 149 7.00 -13.60 9.73
CA ALA A 149 7.29 -14.95 9.30
C ALA A 149 6.04 -15.58 8.65
N GLY A 150 6.22 -16.32 7.55
CA GLY A 150 5.15 -16.95 6.79
C GLY A 150 4.48 -16.09 5.73
N THR A 151 4.71 -14.77 5.69
CA THR A 151 4.01 -13.86 4.77
C THR A 151 4.73 -13.61 3.44
N ASP A 152 5.95 -14.09 3.26
CA ASP A 152 6.72 -14.00 2.01
C ASP A 152 6.29 -15.12 1.04
N LEU A 153 5.02 -15.09 0.65
CA LEU A 153 4.36 -16.20 -0.04
C LEU A 153 4.59 -16.18 -1.55
N TYR A 154 4.70 -14.98 -2.13
CA TYR A 154 4.78 -14.77 -3.58
C TYR A 154 6.03 -14.01 -3.98
N THR A 155 6.46 -14.29 -5.20
CA THR A 155 7.47 -13.55 -5.95
C THR A 155 6.89 -13.10 -7.29
N ALA A 156 7.58 -12.22 -8.01
CA ALA A 156 7.17 -11.87 -9.37
C ALA A 156 7.13 -13.09 -10.31
N ALA A 157 7.90 -14.15 -10.00
CA ALA A 157 7.89 -15.39 -10.79
C ALA A 157 6.58 -16.18 -10.64
N ASP A 158 5.88 -16.09 -9.52
CA ASP A 158 4.62 -16.80 -9.28
C ASP A 158 3.42 -16.16 -10.02
N LEU A 159 3.55 -14.90 -10.46
CA LEU A 159 2.45 -14.19 -11.12
C LEU A 159 2.31 -14.56 -12.60
N PRO A 160 1.07 -14.61 -13.12
CA PRO A 160 0.80 -14.56 -14.56
C PRO A 160 1.13 -13.16 -15.12
N ASP A 161 0.91 -12.96 -16.43
CA ASP A 161 0.92 -11.63 -17.02
C ASP A 161 -0.20 -10.78 -16.41
N ILE A 162 0.10 -9.51 -16.14
CA ILE A 162 -0.75 -8.55 -15.45
C ILE A 162 -1.24 -7.51 -16.45
N ASP A 163 -2.55 -7.39 -16.58
CA ASP A 163 -3.17 -6.41 -17.46
C ASP A 163 -2.97 -4.99 -16.92
N VAL A 164 -3.14 -4.80 -15.60
CA VAL A 164 -2.99 -3.49 -14.95
C VAL A 164 -2.26 -3.61 -13.63
N LEU A 165 -1.17 -2.87 -13.47
CA LEU A 165 -0.51 -2.61 -12.19
C LEU A 165 -1.02 -1.27 -11.67
N ILE A 166 -1.49 -1.23 -10.42
CA ILE A 166 -1.94 0.01 -9.76
C ILE A 166 -1.03 0.31 -8.58
N ILE A 167 -0.60 1.57 -8.46
CA ILE A 167 0.17 2.06 -7.31
C ILE A 167 -0.58 3.26 -6.72
N THR A 168 -0.99 3.13 -5.46
CA THR A 168 -1.79 4.15 -4.77
C THR A 168 -0.98 5.36 -4.38
N HIS A 169 0.26 5.16 -3.93
CA HIS A 169 1.21 6.22 -3.60
C HIS A 169 2.65 5.66 -3.51
N ASP A 170 3.63 6.50 -3.21
CA ASP A 170 5.04 6.17 -3.35
C ASP A 170 5.74 5.71 -2.06
N HIS A 171 5.06 5.45 -0.95
CA HIS A 171 5.68 4.90 0.25
C HIS A 171 6.30 3.52 -0.01
N TYR A 172 7.30 3.16 0.78
CA TYR A 172 8.09 1.94 0.56
C TYR A 172 7.32 0.64 0.75
N ASP A 173 6.23 0.67 1.47
CA ASP A 173 5.31 -0.45 1.72
C ASP A 173 4.16 -0.54 0.71
N HIS A 174 4.13 0.35 -0.30
CA HIS A 174 3.21 0.34 -1.45
C HIS A 174 3.95 0.29 -2.79
N LEU A 175 5.13 0.89 -2.87
CA LEU A 175 5.95 0.91 -4.07
C LEU A 175 7.37 0.41 -3.79
N ASP A 176 7.62 -0.88 -4.02
CA ASP A 176 8.92 -1.51 -3.86
C ASP A 176 9.72 -1.53 -5.17
N TYR A 177 10.95 -1.01 -5.11
CA TYR A 177 11.87 -0.95 -6.25
C TYR A 177 12.18 -2.32 -6.86
N LYS A 178 12.47 -3.32 -6.02
CA LYS A 178 12.84 -4.66 -6.50
C LYS A 178 11.65 -5.37 -7.13
N THR A 179 10.49 -5.30 -6.48
CA THR A 179 9.23 -5.86 -6.98
C THR A 179 8.83 -5.20 -8.30
N ALA A 180 8.83 -3.87 -8.36
CA ALA A 180 8.48 -3.13 -9.57
C ALA A 180 9.38 -3.53 -10.76
N ARG A 181 10.69 -3.60 -10.56
CA ARG A 181 11.61 -4.03 -11.62
C ARG A 181 11.38 -5.48 -12.07
N ALA A 182 11.14 -6.38 -11.13
CA ALA A 182 10.90 -7.80 -11.44
C ALA A 182 9.57 -8.00 -12.21
N LEU A 183 8.58 -7.15 -11.96
CA LEU A 183 7.27 -7.20 -12.63
C LEU A 183 7.26 -6.55 -14.01
N ARG A 184 8.24 -5.72 -14.36
CA ARG A 184 8.26 -4.95 -15.62
C ARG A 184 7.97 -5.78 -16.88
N PRO A 185 8.53 -6.99 -17.08
CA PRO A 185 8.26 -7.78 -18.29
C PRO A 185 6.84 -8.36 -18.35
N LYS A 186 6.10 -8.38 -17.24
CA LYS A 186 4.78 -9.00 -17.12
C LYS A 186 3.62 -8.01 -17.11
N VAL A 187 3.88 -6.70 -16.94
CA VAL A 187 2.87 -5.66 -16.80
C VAL A 187 2.59 -4.99 -18.14
N THR A 188 1.34 -4.93 -18.55
CA THR A 188 0.90 -4.26 -19.79
C THR A 188 0.66 -2.78 -19.57
N THR A 189 -0.12 -2.42 -18.57
CA THR A 189 -0.54 -1.03 -18.28
C THR A 189 -0.31 -0.71 -16.80
N ILE A 190 0.04 0.52 -16.51
CA ILE A 190 0.20 1.02 -15.16
C ILE A 190 -0.77 2.18 -14.92
N VAL A 191 -1.42 2.18 -13.76
CA VAL A 191 -2.22 3.31 -13.26
C VAL A 191 -1.66 3.72 -11.92
N THR A 192 -1.34 4.99 -11.74
CA THR A 192 -0.78 5.49 -10.47
C THR A 192 -1.40 6.82 -10.08
N ALA A 193 -1.22 7.21 -8.82
CA ALA A 193 -1.43 8.58 -8.41
C ALA A 193 -0.46 9.54 -9.13
N LEU A 194 -0.89 10.77 -9.34
CA LEU A 194 -0.16 11.79 -10.10
C LEU A 194 1.24 12.05 -9.51
N GLY A 195 2.26 11.93 -10.35
CA GLY A 195 3.67 12.11 -9.99
C GLY A 195 4.42 10.81 -9.67
N VAL A 196 3.73 9.75 -9.25
CA VAL A 196 4.36 8.46 -8.87
C VAL A 196 5.05 7.79 -10.07
N GLY A 197 4.54 8.01 -11.26
CA GLY A 197 5.10 7.47 -12.50
C GLY A 197 6.56 7.85 -12.75
N ALA A 198 7.05 8.94 -12.18
CA ALA A 198 8.46 9.34 -12.28
C ALA A 198 9.42 8.28 -11.73
N HIS A 199 9.05 7.61 -10.62
CA HIS A 199 9.84 6.52 -10.05
C HIS A 199 9.88 5.31 -10.99
N LEU A 200 8.71 4.91 -11.52
CA LEU A 200 8.59 3.75 -12.41
C LEU A 200 9.33 3.97 -13.73
N GLU A 201 9.26 5.16 -14.29
CA GLU A 201 10.02 5.54 -15.49
C GLU A 201 11.53 5.46 -15.25
N ALA A 202 12.02 6.01 -14.12
CA ALA A 202 13.42 5.90 -13.72
C ALA A 202 13.87 4.46 -13.48
N TRP A 203 12.95 3.57 -13.14
CA TRP A 203 13.21 2.13 -12.97
C TRP A 203 13.05 1.32 -14.26
N GLY A 204 12.83 1.99 -15.39
CA GLY A 204 12.88 1.44 -16.73
C GLY A 204 11.53 1.04 -17.32
N TYR A 205 10.42 1.46 -16.75
CA TYR A 205 9.12 1.34 -17.40
C TYR A 205 8.99 2.39 -18.52
N ASP A 206 8.40 2.00 -19.63
CA ASP A 206 8.12 2.92 -20.72
C ASP A 206 7.00 3.88 -20.34
N ASP A 207 7.19 5.20 -20.56
CA ASP A 207 6.22 6.25 -20.22
C ASP A 207 4.83 5.99 -20.83
N TYR A 208 4.75 5.47 -22.04
CA TYR A 208 3.48 5.15 -22.71
C TYR A 208 2.64 4.10 -21.98
N ARG A 209 3.21 3.32 -21.05
CA ARG A 209 2.48 2.37 -20.21
C ARG A 209 1.92 3.01 -18.95
N ILE A 210 2.42 4.19 -18.55
CA ILE A 210 2.12 4.85 -17.29
C ILE A 210 0.97 5.84 -17.48
N ASN A 211 -0.09 5.65 -16.71
CA ASN A 211 -1.24 6.53 -16.67
C ASN A 211 -1.38 7.05 -15.24
N GLU A 212 -1.16 8.33 -15.05
CA GLU A 212 -1.24 8.97 -13.74
C GLU A 212 -2.60 9.64 -13.59
N LEU A 213 -3.19 9.54 -12.41
CA LEU A 213 -4.50 10.09 -12.11
C LEU A 213 -4.42 11.11 -10.97
N ASP A 214 -5.07 12.25 -11.17
CA ASP A 214 -5.47 13.14 -10.09
C ASP A 214 -6.79 12.67 -9.48
N TRP A 215 -7.18 13.17 -8.30
CA TRP A 215 -8.44 12.78 -7.67
C TRP A 215 -9.65 13.09 -8.57
N GLY A 216 -10.53 12.11 -8.70
CA GLY A 216 -11.71 12.17 -9.55
C GLY A 216 -11.47 11.80 -11.02
N GLU A 217 -10.20 11.64 -11.44
CA GLU A 217 -9.92 11.19 -12.81
C GLU A 217 -10.18 9.69 -12.98
N VAL A 218 -10.49 9.32 -14.21
CA VAL A 218 -10.90 7.96 -14.59
C VAL A 218 -10.02 7.42 -15.71
N PHE A 219 -9.40 6.27 -15.49
CA PHE A 219 -8.76 5.49 -16.52
C PHE A 219 -9.70 4.36 -16.99
N ARG A 220 -9.87 4.21 -18.31
CA ARG A 220 -10.74 3.20 -18.91
C ARG A 220 -9.94 2.13 -19.63
N VAL A 221 -10.07 0.90 -19.16
CA VAL A 221 -9.49 -0.27 -19.84
C VAL A 221 -10.52 -0.75 -20.88
N SER A 222 -10.19 -0.62 -22.18
CA SER A 222 -11.08 -0.98 -23.27
C SER A 222 -11.45 -2.47 -23.25
N GLY A 223 -12.69 -2.78 -23.61
CA GLY A 223 -13.25 -4.15 -23.64
C GLY A 223 -12.80 -5.03 -24.81
N THR A 224 -11.82 -4.63 -25.63
CA THR A 224 -11.40 -5.37 -26.82
C THR A 224 -10.42 -6.50 -26.51
N ASN A 225 -10.61 -7.62 -27.25
CA ASN A 225 -9.82 -8.85 -27.18
C ASN A 225 -8.29 -8.60 -27.11
N ARG A 226 -7.61 -9.42 -26.30
CA ARG A 226 -6.14 -9.52 -26.18
C ARG A 226 -5.38 -9.70 -27.50
N ASN A 227 -6.06 -9.97 -28.61
CA ASN A 227 -5.44 -10.30 -29.90
C ASN A 227 -5.22 -9.11 -30.83
N SER A 228 -5.45 -7.85 -30.42
CA SER A 228 -5.22 -6.65 -31.23
C SER A 228 -4.05 -5.79 -30.72
N GLU A 229 -2.97 -6.41 -30.31
CA GLU A 229 -1.77 -5.75 -29.74
C GLU A 229 -0.81 -5.24 -30.83
N SER A 230 -1.25 -4.49 -31.80
CA SER A 230 -0.31 -3.99 -32.81
C SER A 230 -0.29 -2.48 -33.01
N SER A 231 -0.78 -1.68 -32.10
CA SER A 231 -0.64 -0.23 -32.27
C SER A 231 0.26 0.39 -31.20
N ARG A 232 1.48 0.72 -31.59
CA ARG A 232 2.51 1.38 -30.77
C ARG A 232 2.39 2.91 -30.71
N ASN A 233 1.29 3.51 -31.18
CA ASN A 233 1.13 4.96 -31.30
C ASN A 233 0.12 5.53 -30.31
N ARG A 234 0.56 6.53 -29.52
CA ARG A 234 -0.25 7.29 -28.53
C ARG A 234 -1.50 7.95 -29.17
N SER A 235 -1.42 8.35 -30.45
CA SER A 235 -2.53 8.96 -31.21
C SER A 235 -3.66 7.99 -31.53
N GLU A 236 -3.42 6.66 -31.53
CA GLU A 236 -4.44 5.64 -31.83
C GLU A 236 -5.24 5.22 -30.58
N ARG A 237 -4.80 5.62 -29.38
CA ARG A 237 -5.57 5.42 -28.13
C ARG A 237 -6.87 6.22 -28.05
N THR A 238 -7.06 7.21 -28.91
CA THR A 238 -8.30 8.01 -29.02
C THR A 238 -9.31 7.42 -30.00
N GLY A 239 -9.04 6.23 -30.56
CA GLY A 239 -10.01 5.52 -31.39
C GLY A 239 -11.32 5.35 -30.67
N LYS A 240 -12.43 5.86 -31.23
CA LYS A 240 -13.78 5.72 -30.69
C LYS A 240 -14.09 4.24 -30.47
N SER A 241 -13.91 3.78 -29.22
CA SER A 241 -14.47 2.51 -28.79
C SER A 241 -15.98 2.62 -28.87
N THR A 242 -16.61 1.80 -29.69
CA THR A 242 -18.07 1.77 -29.87
C THR A 242 -18.79 0.98 -28.77
N GLY A 243 -18.03 0.51 -27.71
CA GLY A 243 -18.56 -0.24 -26.58
C GLY A 243 -18.34 0.46 -25.25
N LYS A 244 -19.19 0.19 -24.25
CA LYS A 244 -18.95 0.60 -22.87
C LYS A 244 -17.59 0.03 -22.39
N PRO A 245 -16.77 0.79 -21.63
CA PRO A 245 -15.51 0.27 -21.10
C PRO A 245 -15.79 -0.94 -20.19
N ALA A 246 -14.98 -1.99 -20.35
CA ALA A 246 -15.15 -3.19 -19.52
C ALA A 246 -14.73 -2.97 -18.07
N LEU A 247 -13.79 -2.03 -17.83
CA LEU A 247 -13.29 -1.69 -16.50
C LEU A 247 -12.95 -0.20 -16.44
N GLU A 248 -13.46 0.49 -15.44
CA GLU A 248 -13.05 1.84 -15.05
C GLU A 248 -12.26 1.80 -13.76
N ILE A 249 -11.14 2.51 -13.71
CA ILE A 249 -10.31 2.73 -12.55
C ILE A 249 -10.43 4.21 -12.21
N ILE A 250 -11.03 4.52 -11.07
CA ILE A 250 -11.36 5.89 -10.66
C ILE A 250 -10.50 6.23 -9.44
N SER A 251 -9.70 7.27 -9.55
CA SER A 251 -8.94 7.82 -8.42
C SER A 251 -9.86 8.56 -7.46
N THR A 252 -9.68 8.34 -6.17
CA THR A 252 -10.45 9.00 -5.11
C THR A 252 -9.55 9.67 -4.09
N PRO A 253 -10.02 10.72 -3.38
CA PRO A 253 -9.25 11.31 -2.31
C PRO A 253 -8.94 10.33 -1.19
N GLY A 254 -7.78 10.52 -0.56
CA GLY A 254 -7.41 9.93 0.72
C GLY A 254 -6.87 11.03 1.64
N ARG A 255 -6.81 10.74 2.94
CA ARG A 255 -6.25 11.64 3.96
C ARG A 255 -4.90 11.12 4.43
N HIS A 256 -3.84 11.42 3.64
CA HIS A 256 -2.51 10.87 3.82
C HIS A 256 -1.42 11.84 3.35
N PHE A 257 -0.25 11.31 3.02
CA PHE A 257 0.88 12.02 2.42
C PHE A 257 1.70 11.06 1.55
N SER A 258 2.66 11.59 0.81
CA SER A 258 3.59 10.81 -0.01
C SER A 258 5.04 11.19 0.29
N GLY A 259 5.98 10.34 -0.15
CA GLY A 259 7.39 10.69 -0.12
C GLY A 259 8.34 9.52 0.16
N ARG A 260 9.43 9.49 -0.61
CA ARG A 260 10.52 8.51 -0.46
C ARG A 260 11.80 9.14 0.06
N THR A 261 11.81 10.47 0.23
CA THR A 261 12.96 11.26 0.68
C THR A 261 12.53 12.30 1.73
N PHE A 262 13.38 13.27 2.02
CA PHE A 262 13.04 14.36 2.95
C PHE A 262 11.98 15.32 2.41
N LYS A 263 11.78 15.38 1.08
CA LYS A 263 10.70 16.16 0.48
C LYS A 263 9.45 15.30 0.41
N ARG A 264 8.42 15.69 1.16
CA ARG A 264 7.13 15.00 1.23
C ARG A 264 6.12 15.63 0.28
N SER A 265 5.09 14.85 -0.07
CA SER A 265 3.92 15.30 -0.84
C SER A 265 4.28 15.94 -2.20
N GLN A 266 5.34 15.43 -2.85
CA GLN A 266 5.70 15.83 -4.21
C GLN A 266 4.97 14.99 -5.27
N THR A 267 4.40 13.88 -4.87
CA THR A 267 3.50 13.00 -5.62
C THR A 267 2.16 12.93 -4.88
N LEU A 268 1.10 12.57 -5.59
CA LEU A 268 -0.22 12.41 -4.99
C LEU A 268 -0.34 11.02 -4.32
N TRP A 269 -1.37 10.83 -3.49
CA TRP A 269 -1.86 9.56 -2.95
C TRP A 269 -3.32 9.41 -3.33
N MET A 270 -3.83 8.17 -3.41
CA MET A 270 -5.21 7.94 -3.81
C MET A 270 -5.78 6.65 -3.23
N GLY A 271 -7.07 6.67 -2.91
CA GLY A 271 -7.90 5.49 -2.95
C GLY A 271 -8.34 5.22 -4.40
N LEU A 272 -8.95 4.08 -4.65
CA LEU A 272 -9.42 3.74 -5.99
C LEU A 272 -10.73 2.95 -6.00
N VAL A 273 -11.58 3.24 -6.97
CA VAL A 273 -12.75 2.44 -7.32
C VAL A 273 -12.42 1.63 -8.55
N LEU A 274 -12.63 0.32 -8.50
CA LEU A 274 -12.69 -0.56 -9.67
C LEU A 274 -14.15 -0.80 -10.02
N HIS A 275 -14.56 -0.35 -11.19
CA HIS A 275 -15.95 -0.42 -11.64
C HIS A 275 -16.07 -1.19 -12.96
N THR A 276 -16.88 -2.24 -12.95
CA THR A 276 -17.36 -2.96 -14.14
C THR A 276 -18.89 -2.85 -14.22
N PRO A 277 -19.53 -3.26 -15.30
CA PRO A 277 -20.99 -3.28 -15.37
C PRO A 277 -21.67 -4.11 -14.28
N THR A 278 -20.96 -5.06 -13.67
CA THR A 278 -21.51 -6.01 -12.69
C THR A 278 -20.94 -5.88 -11.29
N ARG A 279 -19.81 -5.19 -11.10
CA ARG A 279 -19.10 -5.12 -9.82
C ARG A 279 -18.54 -3.73 -9.55
N ARG A 280 -18.53 -3.37 -8.26
CA ARG A 280 -17.87 -2.18 -7.74
C ARG A 280 -17.03 -2.55 -6.52
N LEU A 281 -15.73 -2.35 -6.62
CA LEU A 281 -14.78 -2.60 -5.54
C LEU A 281 -14.14 -1.29 -5.13
N PHE A 282 -13.79 -1.16 -3.85
CA PHE A 282 -13.08 0.00 -3.34
C PHE A 282 -11.82 -0.42 -2.56
N PHE A 283 -10.74 0.27 -2.82
CA PHE A 283 -9.46 0.14 -2.12
C PHE A 283 -9.10 1.52 -1.59
N SER A 284 -8.97 1.66 -0.28
CA SER A 284 -8.72 2.99 0.29
C SER A 284 -7.32 3.54 0.01
N GLY A 285 -6.34 2.67 -0.31
CA GLY A 285 -4.95 3.02 -0.08
C GLY A 285 -4.74 3.35 1.39
N ASP A 286 -3.73 4.14 1.70
CA ASP A 286 -3.50 4.65 3.05
C ASP A 286 -4.29 5.93 3.28
N THR A 287 -5.02 5.99 4.39
CA THR A 287 -5.86 7.14 4.70
C THR A 287 -6.36 7.15 6.14
N GLY A 288 -6.36 8.31 6.76
CA GLY A 288 -7.18 8.55 7.95
C GLY A 288 -8.66 8.71 7.60
N TYR A 289 -9.52 8.60 8.61
CA TYR A 289 -10.96 8.81 8.47
C TYR A 289 -11.30 10.26 8.13
N GLY A 290 -12.37 10.43 7.34
CA GLY A 290 -12.88 11.75 6.96
C GLY A 290 -14.13 11.69 6.10
N PRO A 291 -14.73 12.86 5.77
CA PRO A 291 -16.00 12.97 5.04
C PRO A 291 -15.92 12.42 3.60
N HIS A 292 -14.72 12.20 3.07
CA HIS A 292 -14.53 11.64 1.73
C HIS A 292 -15.15 10.24 1.59
N PHE A 293 -15.21 9.43 2.65
CA PHE A 293 -15.84 8.11 2.59
C PHE A 293 -17.35 8.19 2.28
N ALA A 294 -18.07 9.06 2.98
CA ALA A 294 -19.49 9.28 2.73
C ALA A 294 -19.73 9.86 1.32
N GLN A 295 -18.85 10.76 0.86
CA GLN A 295 -18.93 11.33 -0.50
C GLN A 295 -18.68 10.25 -1.57
N ILE A 296 -17.66 9.41 -1.40
CA ILE A 296 -17.36 8.28 -2.29
C ILE A 296 -18.52 7.28 -2.28
N GLY A 297 -19.06 6.95 -1.11
CA GLY A 297 -20.21 6.08 -0.97
C GLY A 297 -21.48 6.63 -1.66
N ALA A 298 -21.73 7.94 -1.57
CA ALA A 298 -22.82 8.59 -2.25
C ALA A 298 -22.66 8.57 -3.77
N GLN A 299 -21.45 8.82 -4.26
CA GLN A 299 -21.17 8.96 -5.69
C GLN A 299 -21.03 7.61 -6.42
N TYR A 300 -20.34 6.64 -5.82
CA TYR A 300 -19.94 5.40 -6.47
C TYR A 300 -20.53 4.13 -5.86
N GLY A 301 -21.01 4.19 -4.60
CA GLY A 301 -21.56 3.03 -3.91
C GLY A 301 -22.99 2.66 -4.38
N PRO A 302 -23.58 1.57 -3.91
CA PRO A 302 -22.98 0.64 -2.95
C PRO A 302 -21.84 -0.18 -3.57
N PHE A 303 -20.89 -0.60 -2.73
CA PHE A 303 -19.78 -1.45 -3.16
C PHE A 303 -20.05 -2.91 -2.84
N ASP A 304 -19.68 -3.81 -3.74
CA ASP A 304 -19.75 -5.26 -3.51
C ASP A 304 -18.73 -5.72 -2.50
N TRP A 305 -17.53 -5.08 -2.50
CA TRP A 305 -16.46 -5.35 -1.58
C TRP A 305 -15.55 -4.12 -1.41
N VAL A 306 -15.08 -3.91 -0.19
CA VAL A 306 -14.11 -2.85 0.13
C VAL A 306 -12.95 -3.39 0.93
N THR A 307 -11.77 -2.81 0.75
CA THR A 307 -10.65 -2.94 1.68
C THR A 307 -10.22 -1.56 2.16
N LEU A 308 -10.01 -1.45 3.46
CA LEU A 308 -9.77 -0.18 4.13
C LEU A 308 -8.51 -0.25 4.97
N ASP A 309 -7.78 0.85 5.01
CA ASP A 309 -6.69 1.07 5.95
C ASP A 309 -7.20 0.83 7.38
N THR A 310 -6.70 -0.19 8.05
CA THR A 310 -7.18 -0.65 9.35
C THR A 310 -6.03 -0.85 10.34
N GLY A 311 -4.79 -0.63 9.87
CA GLY A 311 -3.59 -0.85 10.66
C GLY A 311 -2.64 0.34 10.71
N GLN A 312 -1.50 0.15 11.38
CA GLN A 312 -0.42 1.13 11.46
C GLN A 312 -0.85 2.49 12.06
N TYR A 313 -2.05 2.55 12.65
CA TYR A 313 -2.57 3.72 13.37
C TYR A 313 -1.76 4.01 14.64
N ASN A 314 -1.75 5.28 15.03
CA ASN A 314 -1.08 5.73 16.24
C ASN A 314 -1.68 7.06 16.71
N PRO A 315 -1.87 7.31 18.01
CA PRO A 315 -2.31 8.60 18.51
C PRO A 315 -1.45 9.78 18.09
N ARG A 316 -0.17 9.53 17.75
CA ARG A 316 0.77 10.58 17.31
C ARG A 316 0.52 11.05 15.88
N TRP A 317 -0.10 10.22 15.04
CA TRP A 317 -0.50 10.54 13.67
C TRP A 317 -1.92 10.08 13.39
N ALA A 318 -2.83 10.42 14.31
CA ALA A 318 -4.21 9.95 14.34
C ALA A 318 -5.02 10.23 13.05
N PHE A 319 -4.54 11.13 12.19
CA PHE A 319 -5.23 11.46 10.95
C PHE A 319 -4.64 10.81 9.70
N MET A 320 -3.57 10.01 9.82
CA MET A 320 -2.86 9.40 8.68
C MET A 320 -3.34 7.99 8.38
N HIS A 321 -3.78 7.27 9.43
CA HIS A 321 -4.32 5.91 9.36
C HIS A 321 -5.54 5.82 10.24
N MET A 322 -6.55 5.07 9.80
CA MET A 322 -7.80 4.90 10.56
C MET A 322 -7.59 4.00 11.78
N GLN A 323 -8.23 4.36 12.88
CA GLN A 323 -8.49 3.40 13.95
C GLN A 323 -9.43 2.30 13.42
N PRO A 324 -9.39 1.06 13.94
CA PRO A 324 -10.28 0.00 13.48
C PRO A 324 -11.77 0.35 13.50
N GLU A 325 -12.22 1.09 14.50
CA GLU A 325 -13.61 1.56 14.62
C GLU A 325 -13.96 2.62 13.57
N GLU A 326 -12.99 3.46 13.19
CA GLU A 326 -13.16 4.43 12.10
C GLU A 326 -13.25 3.72 10.75
N ALA A 327 -12.47 2.65 10.53
CA ALA A 327 -12.56 1.83 9.33
C ALA A 327 -13.92 1.10 9.22
N VAL A 328 -14.48 0.64 10.35
CA VAL A 328 -15.85 0.11 10.43
C VAL A 328 -16.87 1.17 10.01
N GLN A 329 -16.75 2.40 10.51
CA GLN A 329 -17.63 3.49 10.09
C GLN A 329 -17.46 3.84 8.61
N ALA A 330 -16.23 3.85 8.10
CA ALA A 330 -15.95 4.08 6.69
C ALA A 330 -16.58 3.02 5.77
N ALA A 331 -16.62 1.75 6.21
CA ALA A 331 -17.30 0.68 5.46
C ALA A 331 -18.83 0.94 5.35
N GLU A 332 -19.44 1.46 6.40
CA GLU A 332 -20.87 1.86 6.38
C GLU A 332 -21.08 3.10 5.49
N ASP A 333 -20.24 4.13 5.61
CA ASP A 333 -20.29 5.34 4.79
C ASP A 333 -20.18 5.02 3.29
N LEU A 334 -19.35 4.04 2.94
CA LEU A 334 -19.19 3.50 1.59
C LEU A 334 -20.37 2.64 1.14
N ARG A 335 -21.28 2.28 2.04
CA ARG A 335 -22.38 1.33 1.78
C ARG A 335 -21.86 -0.02 1.27
N ALA A 336 -20.81 -0.54 1.92
CA ALA A 336 -20.16 -1.79 1.58
C ALA A 336 -21.11 -2.98 1.84
N ARG A 337 -21.03 -4.02 0.99
CA ARG A 337 -21.67 -5.34 1.24
C ARG A 337 -20.73 -6.27 1.97
N ALA A 338 -19.42 -6.15 1.69
CA ALA A 338 -18.38 -6.87 2.39
C ALA A 338 -17.15 -5.97 2.62
N TYR A 339 -16.48 -6.16 3.75
CA TYR A 339 -15.31 -5.41 4.16
C TYR A 339 -14.18 -6.35 4.57
N THR A 340 -12.97 -6.09 4.07
CA THR A 340 -11.73 -6.78 4.46
C THR A 340 -10.73 -5.76 5.02
N PRO A 341 -10.18 -5.98 6.23
CA PRO A 341 -9.13 -5.12 6.79
C PRO A 341 -7.88 -5.13 5.91
N GLY A 342 -7.40 -3.96 5.53
CA GLY A 342 -6.16 -3.75 4.79
C GLY A 342 -5.08 -3.07 5.63
N HIS A 343 -3.89 -2.93 5.09
CA HIS A 343 -2.71 -2.29 5.71
C HIS A 343 -2.27 -2.95 7.02
N VAL A 344 -2.46 -4.27 7.11
CA VAL A 344 -2.21 -5.12 8.28
C VAL A 344 -1.49 -6.42 7.90
N GLY A 345 -1.04 -7.18 8.89
CA GLY A 345 -0.71 -8.60 8.75
C GLY A 345 0.60 -8.93 8.05
N ARG A 346 1.48 -7.96 7.76
CA ARG A 346 2.76 -8.27 7.10
C ARG A 346 3.97 -7.49 7.63
N PHE A 347 3.79 -6.22 7.97
CA PHE A 347 4.86 -5.33 8.45
C PHE A 347 4.49 -4.70 9.79
N THR A 348 5.53 -4.31 10.55
CA THR A 348 5.40 -3.44 11.71
C THR A 348 5.89 -2.05 11.32
N ILE A 349 4.99 -1.09 11.22
CA ILE A 349 5.28 0.33 10.94
C ILE A 349 4.88 1.18 12.14
N SER A 350 3.85 0.74 12.89
CA SER A 350 3.38 1.36 14.12
C SER A 350 3.72 0.54 15.37
N ASP A 351 3.26 0.97 16.54
CA ASP A 351 3.56 0.40 17.86
C ASP A 351 2.31 -0.17 18.57
N HIS A 352 1.32 -0.68 17.81
CA HIS A 352 0.21 -1.50 18.35
C HIS A 352 0.55 -3.00 18.25
N ASP A 353 -0.16 -3.85 18.98
CA ASP A 353 -0.03 -5.30 18.87
C ASP A 353 -0.38 -5.75 17.44
N TRP A 354 0.31 -6.79 16.93
CA TRP A 354 0.19 -7.22 15.53
C TRP A 354 -1.23 -7.70 15.17
N ASP A 355 -1.97 -8.23 16.12
CA ASP A 355 -3.33 -8.75 15.97
C ASP A 355 -4.43 -7.80 16.48
N GLU A 356 -4.06 -6.69 17.14
CA GLU A 356 -5.00 -5.70 17.66
C GLU A 356 -5.96 -5.18 16.58
N PRO A 357 -5.52 -4.85 15.35
CA PRO A 357 -6.43 -4.41 14.29
C PRO A 357 -7.54 -5.42 13.99
N PHE A 358 -7.19 -6.71 13.91
CA PHE A 358 -8.17 -7.77 13.65
C PHE A 358 -9.16 -7.95 14.79
N LYS A 359 -8.70 -7.95 16.03
CA LYS A 359 -9.54 -8.06 17.22
C LYS A 359 -10.53 -6.88 17.31
N ARG A 360 -10.04 -5.66 17.16
CA ARG A 360 -10.86 -4.45 17.29
C ARG A 360 -11.86 -4.33 16.13
N VAL A 361 -11.45 -4.59 14.89
CA VAL A 361 -12.37 -4.51 13.75
C VAL A 361 -13.45 -5.59 13.85
N SER A 362 -13.11 -6.80 14.32
CA SER A 362 -14.10 -7.87 14.52
C SER A 362 -15.14 -7.48 15.55
N ALA A 363 -14.71 -6.99 16.70
CA ALA A 363 -15.62 -6.54 17.75
C ALA A 363 -16.50 -5.34 17.30
N ALA A 364 -15.92 -4.37 16.61
CA ALA A 364 -16.64 -3.20 16.13
C ALA A 364 -17.61 -3.51 14.95
N SER A 365 -17.39 -4.61 14.24
CA SER A 365 -18.22 -5.05 13.12
C SER A 365 -19.43 -5.89 13.53
N GLU A 366 -19.56 -6.26 14.81
CA GLU A 366 -20.72 -7.01 15.30
C GLU A 366 -22.02 -6.23 15.07
N GLY A 367 -23.00 -6.88 14.44
CA GLY A 367 -24.31 -6.29 14.15
C GLY A 367 -24.33 -5.24 13.03
N ARG A 368 -23.24 -5.04 12.30
CA ARG A 368 -23.21 -4.12 11.17
C ARG A 368 -23.88 -4.68 9.91
N SER A 369 -24.19 -3.82 8.94
CA SER A 369 -24.96 -4.16 7.74
C SER A 369 -24.15 -4.89 6.65
N TYR A 370 -22.85 -4.97 6.78
CA TYR A 370 -21.93 -5.64 5.87
C TYR A 370 -21.39 -6.95 6.44
N ALA A 371 -20.85 -7.81 5.59
CA ALA A 371 -20.09 -8.98 6.00
C ALA A 371 -18.61 -8.61 6.23
N LEU A 372 -18.07 -8.87 7.43
CA LEU A 372 -16.64 -8.80 7.67
C LEU A 372 -15.97 -10.05 7.11
N TRP A 373 -15.06 -9.90 6.16
CA TRP A 373 -14.27 -10.98 5.56
C TRP A 373 -12.81 -10.85 5.94
N THR A 374 -12.28 -11.83 6.61
CA THR A 374 -10.90 -11.87 7.11
C THR A 374 -10.15 -13.09 6.56
N PRO A 375 -9.90 -13.12 5.23
CA PRO A 375 -9.19 -14.25 4.63
C PRO A 375 -7.75 -14.31 5.14
N GLU A 376 -7.19 -15.50 5.21
CA GLU A 376 -5.76 -15.71 5.33
C GLU A 376 -5.04 -15.13 4.08
N ILE A 377 -3.79 -14.68 4.25
CA ILE A 377 -2.99 -14.20 3.13
C ILE A 377 -2.90 -15.30 2.05
N GLY A 378 -3.22 -14.92 0.82
CA GLY A 378 -3.20 -15.80 -0.34
C GLY A 378 -4.49 -16.59 -0.59
N ARG A 379 -5.49 -16.52 0.30
CA ARG A 379 -6.80 -17.19 0.12
C ARG A 379 -7.67 -16.42 -0.86
N PRO A 380 -8.24 -17.05 -1.90
CA PRO A 380 -9.18 -16.39 -2.80
C PRO A 380 -10.49 -16.00 -2.10
N VAL A 381 -10.92 -14.78 -2.35
CA VAL A 381 -12.24 -14.24 -2.00
C VAL A 381 -13.03 -14.08 -3.29
N TYR A 382 -14.05 -14.89 -3.49
CA TYR A 382 -14.88 -14.88 -4.70
C TYR A 382 -16.00 -13.85 -4.59
N LEU A 383 -16.26 -13.15 -5.67
CA LEU A 383 -17.26 -12.08 -5.72
C LEU A 383 -18.57 -12.50 -6.37
N ASP A 384 -18.79 -13.79 -6.59
CA ASP A 384 -19.96 -14.35 -7.29
C ASP A 384 -21.19 -14.63 -6.39
N GLY A 385 -21.11 -14.23 -5.11
CA GLY A 385 -22.19 -14.39 -4.15
C GLY A 385 -22.26 -15.78 -3.47
N ARG A 386 -21.27 -16.67 -3.74
CA ARG A 386 -21.18 -17.94 -3.02
C ARG A 386 -20.97 -17.70 -1.52
N TYR A 387 -21.48 -18.61 -0.69
CA TYR A 387 -21.19 -18.56 0.73
C TYR A 387 -19.69 -18.79 0.98
N GLN A 388 -19.07 -17.92 1.78
CA GLN A 388 -17.68 -18.01 2.20
C GLN A 388 -17.60 -17.75 3.70
N HIS A 389 -16.82 -18.53 4.38
CA HIS A 389 -16.56 -18.38 5.81
C HIS A 389 -15.07 -18.15 6.05
N PHE A 390 -14.76 -17.14 6.86
CA PHE A 390 -13.40 -16.78 7.26
C PHE A 390 -13.33 -16.84 8.77
N SER A 391 -12.49 -17.73 9.29
CA SER A 391 -12.26 -17.87 10.73
C SER A 391 -11.33 -16.77 11.24
N PRO A 392 -11.39 -16.45 12.54
CA PRO A 392 -10.42 -15.52 13.18
C PRO A 392 -9.05 -16.22 13.34
N TRP A 393 -8.35 -16.43 12.23
CA TRP A 393 -7.10 -17.18 12.15
C TRP A 393 -5.99 -16.60 13.06
N TRP A 394 -6.01 -15.29 13.34
CA TRP A 394 -5.05 -14.65 14.26
C TRP A 394 -5.15 -15.20 15.69
N GLU A 395 -6.30 -15.65 16.13
CA GLU A 395 -6.47 -16.25 17.45
C GLU A 395 -5.75 -17.60 17.58
N THR A 396 -5.56 -18.32 16.47
CA THR A 396 -4.85 -19.60 16.49
C THR A 396 -3.36 -19.42 16.72
N VAL A 397 -2.76 -18.32 16.24
CA VAL A 397 -1.36 -17.96 16.45
C VAL A 397 -1.06 -17.71 17.93
N THR A 398 -1.97 -17.06 18.65
CA THR A 398 -1.81 -16.74 20.09
C THR A 398 -2.02 -17.97 20.99
N LYS A 399 -2.94 -18.87 20.61
CA LYS A 399 -3.31 -20.05 21.43
C LYS A 399 -2.23 -21.14 21.47
N VAL A 400 -1.32 -21.19 20.51
CA VAL A 400 -0.24 -22.20 20.48
C VAL A 400 0.74 -22.01 21.65
N GLU A 401 1.02 -20.78 22.10
CA GLU A 401 1.87 -20.53 23.27
C GLU A 401 1.22 -20.96 24.59
N GLU A 402 -0.09 -20.78 24.75
CA GLU A 402 -0.80 -21.21 25.97
C GLU A 402 -0.84 -22.74 26.14
N ALA A 403 -0.86 -23.49 25.06
CA ALA A 403 -0.85 -24.95 25.11
C ALA A 403 0.55 -25.51 25.43
N ALA A 404 1.62 -24.90 24.90
CA ALA A 404 2.99 -25.33 25.18
C ALA A 404 3.45 -25.03 26.61
N GLY A 405 2.84 -24.06 27.29
CA GLY A 405 3.20 -23.67 28.66
C GLY A 405 2.47 -24.45 29.76
N ARG A 406 1.54 -25.36 29.44
CA ARG A 406 0.78 -26.14 30.43
C ARG A 406 1.23 -27.60 30.61
N ASP A 407 2.13 -28.07 29.77
CA ASP A 407 2.62 -29.44 29.85
C ASP A 407 3.92 -29.58 30.68
N ASP A 408 4.44 -28.47 31.27
CA ASP A 408 5.68 -28.44 32.06
C ASP A 408 5.48 -28.04 33.54
N GLU A 409 4.26 -28.19 34.14
CA GLU A 409 4.04 -28.08 35.60
C GLU A 409 3.60 -29.41 36.24
#